data_40dc6257da1910697590e0267a0acfd2
#
_entry.id   40dc6257da1910697590e0267a0acfd2
#
_cell.length_a   1.000
_cell.length_b   1.000
_cell.length_c   1.000
_cell.angle_alpha   90.00
_cell.angle_beta   90.00
_cell.angle_gamma   90.00
#
_symmetry.space_group_name_H-M   'P 1'
#
loop_
_entity.id
_entity.type
_entity.pdbx_description
1 polymer ?
#
loop_
_entity_poly.entity_id
_entity_poly.type
_entity_poly.pdbx_seq_one_letter_code
_entity_poly.pdbx_strand_id
1 'polypeptide(L)'
;MKNEIDKEFLKANNITAKKEPSILPIAIIVVAAIILSGGLCIDNESDIKMPVLLIAFVTAIFGVAKMFNLPTVLVHEPHNEILKEEELFFDIKDKNSVIDMLRKGEFQRLRSQAKDSNNYPLKAELFYTPSGSIAIFRVYHFVPYAFEPLTEYEVYNK
;
A
#
# COMPACT_ATOMS: atom_id res chain seq x y z
N MET A 1 -2.07 -6.82 6.44
CA MET A 1 -1.78 -7.70 5.30
C MET A 1 -0.31 -7.68 4.90
N LYS A 2 0.32 -6.55 4.58
CA LYS A 2 1.80 -6.52 4.28
C LYS A 2 2.72 -7.05 5.39
N ASN A 3 2.25 -7.15 6.63
CA ASN A 3 3.01 -7.68 7.77
C ASN A 3 3.02 -9.22 7.88
N GLU A 4 2.28 -9.92 7.02
CA GLU A 4 2.19 -11.39 7.04
C GLU A 4 3.18 -12.07 6.09
N ILE A 5 3.78 -11.31 5.16
CA ILE A 5 4.81 -11.87 4.28
C ILE A 5 6.09 -12.01 5.08
N ASP A 6 6.62 -13.22 5.13
CA ASP A 6 7.85 -13.52 5.85
C ASP A 6 9.01 -12.64 5.35
N LYS A 7 9.74 -12.05 6.29
CA LYS A 7 10.90 -11.20 5.98
C LYS A 7 12.02 -11.98 5.28
N GLU A 8 12.18 -13.25 5.61
CA GLU A 8 13.17 -14.12 4.96
C GLU A 8 12.78 -14.38 3.51
N PHE A 9 11.48 -14.62 3.25
CA PHE A 9 10.94 -14.78 1.90
C PHE A 9 11.17 -13.53 1.05
N LEU A 10 10.87 -12.35 1.58
CA LEU A 10 11.09 -11.07 0.89
C LEU A 10 12.57 -10.89 0.55
N LYS A 11 13.46 -11.12 1.54
CA LYS A 11 14.91 -10.96 1.36
C LYS A 11 15.47 -11.95 0.33
N ALA A 12 15.02 -13.20 0.33
CA ALA A 12 15.42 -14.21 -0.65
C ALA A 12 15.08 -13.81 -2.10
N ASN A 13 14.05 -12.97 -2.27
CA ASN A 13 13.60 -12.48 -3.58
C ASN A 13 14.04 -11.03 -3.87
N ASN A 14 15.03 -10.49 -3.15
CA ASN A 14 15.53 -9.13 -3.29
C ASN A 14 14.44 -8.06 -3.13
N ILE A 15 13.50 -8.29 -2.22
CA ILE A 15 12.43 -7.35 -1.92
C ILE A 15 12.60 -6.83 -0.52
N THR A 16 12.51 -5.51 -0.37
CA THR A 16 12.57 -4.82 0.93
C THR A 16 11.31 -4.04 1.20
N ALA A 17 10.91 -4.02 2.46
CA ALA A 17 9.81 -3.19 2.93
C ALA A 17 10.38 -1.80 3.30
N LYS A 18 10.01 -0.76 2.56
CA LYS A 18 10.41 0.63 2.80
C LYS A 18 9.19 1.50 3.09
N LYS A 19 9.38 2.59 3.82
CA LYS A 19 8.33 3.60 3.94
C LYS A 19 8.17 4.32 2.61
N GLU A 20 6.92 4.50 2.17
CA GLU A 20 6.62 5.21 0.93
C GLU A 20 7.08 6.66 1.03
N PRO A 21 7.93 7.16 0.10
CA PRO A 21 8.31 8.56 0.09
C PRO A 21 7.07 9.41 -0.19
N SER A 22 6.73 10.31 0.72
CA SER A 22 5.59 11.21 0.57
C SER A 22 6.00 12.64 0.87
N ILE A 23 5.67 13.55 -0.05
CA ILE A 23 5.88 14.99 0.11
C ILE A 23 4.78 15.60 1.00
N LEU A 24 3.63 14.93 1.12
CA LEU A 24 2.46 15.45 1.82
C LEU A 24 2.72 15.88 3.27
N PRO A 25 3.41 15.10 4.14
CA PRO A 25 3.71 15.53 5.50
C PRO A 25 4.56 16.80 5.53
N ILE A 26 5.54 16.89 4.65
CA ILE A 26 6.43 18.07 4.55
C ILE A 26 5.61 19.30 4.13
N ALA A 27 4.74 19.16 3.13
CA ALA A 27 3.87 20.25 2.67
C ALA A 27 2.96 20.75 3.80
N ILE A 28 2.39 19.84 4.62
CA ILE A 28 1.56 20.20 5.76
C ILE A 28 2.36 21.03 6.79
N ILE A 29 3.60 20.62 7.09
CA ILE A 29 4.47 21.33 8.03
C ILE A 29 4.83 22.73 7.49
N VAL A 30 5.11 22.84 6.19
CA VAL A 30 5.38 24.15 5.55
C VAL A 30 4.17 25.07 5.66
N VAL A 31 2.97 24.56 5.39
CA VAL A 31 1.71 25.33 5.55
C VAL A 31 1.54 25.77 7.00
N ALA A 32 1.77 24.89 7.97
CA ALA A 32 1.71 25.25 9.39
C ALA A 32 2.70 26.36 9.75
N ALA A 33 3.93 26.32 9.21
CA ALA A 33 4.93 27.37 9.42
C ALA A 33 4.51 28.73 8.83
N ILE A 34 3.86 28.75 7.66
CA ILE A 34 3.32 29.96 7.05
C ILE A 34 2.19 30.55 7.91
N ILE A 35 1.25 29.72 8.39
CA ILE A 35 0.16 30.16 9.27
C ILE A 35 0.74 30.71 10.59
N LEU A 36 1.73 30.03 11.16
CA LEU A 36 2.40 30.44 12.39
C LEU A 36 3.06 31.82 12.21
N SER A 37 3.81 32.00 11.13
CA SER A 37 4.47 33.27 10.82
C SER A 37 3.47 34.38 10.65
N GLY A 38 2.37 34.17 9.92
CA GLY A 38 1.27 35.12 9.78
C GLY A 38 0.60 35.45 11.11
N GLY A 39 0.35 34.44 11.94
CA GLY A 39 -0.24 34.58 13.27
C GLY A 39 0.62 35.42 14.23
N LEU A 40 1.95 35.28 14.14
CA LEU A 40 2.87 36.10 14.95
C LEU A 40 2.89 37.58 14.53
N CYS A 41 2.56 37.89 13.29
CA CYS A 41 2.45 39.28 12.79
C CYS A 41 1.12 39.97 13.18
N ILE A 42 0.14 39.23 13.71
CA ILE A 42 -1.14 39.77 14.15
C ILE A 42 -0.92 40.54 15.48
N ASP A 43 -1.58 41.67 15.63
CA ASP A 43 -1.51 42.50 16.82
C ASP A 43 -1.90 41.71 18.09
N ASN A 44 -1.21 41.97 19.19
CA ASN A 44 -1.42 41.24 20.43
C ASN A 44 -2.82 41.44 21.06
N GLU A 45 -3.46 42.59 20.74
CA GLU A 45 -4.81 42.91 21.20
C GLU A 45 -5.92 42.30 20.34
N SER A 46 -5.56 41.57 19.26
CA SER A 46 -6.53 41.01 18.33
C SER A 46 -7.03 39.64 18.83
N ASP A 47 -8.35 39.47 18.94
CA ASP A 47 -9.03 38.25 19.35
C ASP A 47 -8.75 37.06 18.40
N ILE A 48 -8.34 37.31 17.16
CA ILE A 48 -8.06 36.27 16.16
C ILE A 48 -6.65 35.68 16.27
N LYS A 49 -5.71 36.32 16.98
CA LYS A 49 -4.33 35.88 17.11
C LYS A 49 -4.21 34.48 17.70
N MET A 50 -4.84 34.25 18.85
CA MET A 50 -4.79 32.98 19.55
C MET A 50 -5.42 31.83 18.75
N PRO A 51 -6.60 31.96 18.13
CA PRO A 51 -7.15 30.96 17.22
C PRO A 51 -6.22 30.62 16.04
N VAL A 52 -5.58 31.59 15.41
CA VAL A 52 -4.65 31.36 14.30
C VAL A 52 -3.42 30.59 14.73
N LEU A 53 -2.81 30.94 15.88
CA LEU A 53 -1.67 30.23 16.43
C LEU A 53 -2.04 28.78 16.83
N LEU A 54 -3.24 28.57 17.38
CA LEU A 54 -3.72 27.22 17.71
C LEU A 54 -3.89 26.36 16.45
N ILE A 55 -4.47 26.91 15.38
CA ILE A 55 -4.61 26.21 14.10
C ILE A 55 -3.23 25.84 13.54
N ALA A 56 -2.26 26.75 13.56
CA ALA A 56 -0.89 26.48 13.12
C ALA A 56 -0.27 25.31 13.91
N PHE A 57 -0.43 25.31 15.23
CA PHE A 57 0.11 24.28 16.10
C PHE A 57 -0.52 22.91 15.83
N VAL A 58 -1.85 22.83 15.76
CA VAL A 58 -2.57 21.57 15.44
C VAL A 58 -2.16 21.05 14.07
N THR A 59 -2.03 21.94 13.07
CA THR A 59 -1.61 21.57 11.71
C THR A 59 -0.18 21.00 11.72
N ALA A 60 0.74 21.60 12.48
CA ALA A 60 2.11 21.11 12.63
C ALA A 60 2.15 19.69 13.26
N ILE A 61 1.41 19.47 14.35
CA ILE A 61 1.30 18.16 14.99
C ILE A 61 0.79 17.12 13.99
N PHE A 62 -0.25 17.45 13.21
CA PHE A 62 -0.80 16.55 12.20
C PHE A 62 0.23 16.21 11.11
N GLY A 63 1.01 17.18 10.64
CA GLY A 63 2.10 16.96 9.69
C GLY A 63 3.15 16.01 10.22
N VAL A 64 3.59 16.22 11.47
CA VAL A 64 4.55 15.35 12.15
C VAL A 64 3.99 13.94 12.34
N ALA A 65 2.75 13.80 12.81
CA ALA A 65 2.09 12.50 12.97
C ALA A 65 2.02 11.72 11.64
N LYS A 66 1.75 12.40 10.53
CA LYS A 66 1.76 11.81 9.18
C LYS A 66 3.14 11.32 8.76
N MET A 67 4.25 11.97 9.15
CA MET A 67 5.60 11.48 8.88
C MET A 67 5.89 10.13 9.53
N PHE A 68 5.40 9.92 10.76
CA PHE A 68 5.59 8.64 11.45
C PHE A 68 4.69 7.52 10.91
N ASN A 69 3.53 7.87 10.36
CA ASN A 69 2.51 6.93 9.86
C ASN A 69 2.53 6.78 8.33
N LEU A 70 3.70 6.90 7.70
CA LEU A 70 3.84 6.62 6.27
C LEU A 70 3.56 5.13 5.98
N PRO A 71 2.79 4.81 4.94
CA PRO A 71 2.53 3.43 4.54
C PRO A 71 3.83 2.74 4.15
N THR A 72 3.89 1.44 4.43
CA THR A 72 5.01 0.60 3.99
C THR A 72 4.72 0.05 2.61
N VAL A 73 5.67 0.20 1.70
CA VAL A 73 5.65 -0.36 0.35
C VAL A 73 6.73 -1.40 0.17
N LEU A 74 6.47 -2.39 -0.68
CA LEU A 74 7.48 -3.37 -1.09
C LEU A 74 8.25 -2.82 -2.28
N VAL A 75 9.58 -2.91 -2.23
CA VAL A 75 10.48 -2.42 -3.28
C VAL A 75 11.36 -3.55 -3.74
N HIS A 76 11.41 -3.80 -5.05
CA HIS A 76 12.32 -4.75 -5.67
C HIS A 76 13.68 -4.07 -5.89
N GLU A 77 14.68 -4.48 -5.12
CA GLU A 77 16.00 -3.81 -5.05
C GLU A 77 16.74 -3.72 -6.38
N PRO A 78 16.81 -4.77 -7.23
CA PRO A 78 17.59 -4.72 -8.46
C PRO A 78 17.20 -3.57 -9.39
N HIS A 79 15.93 -3.17 -9.38
CA HIS A 79 15.40 -2.13 -10.26
C HIS A 79 14.85 -0.93 -9.49
N ASN A 80 14.90 -0.97 -8.15
CA ASN A 80 14.30 0.05 -7.27
C ASN A 80 12.82 0.34 -7.61
N GLU A 81 12.08 -0.69 -8.02
CA GLU A 81 10.67 -0.59 -8.40
C GLU A 81 9.77 -0.88 -7.22
N ILE A 82 8.78 -0.01 -7.00
CA ILE A 82 7.73 -0.23 -6.00
C ILE A 82 6.74 -1.26 -6.55
N LEU A 83 6.48 -2.32 -5.78
CA LEU A 83 5.48 -3.31 -6.12
C LEU A 83 4.09 -2.72 -5.92
N LYS A 84 3.25 -2.86 -6.95
CA LYS A 84 1.82 -2.54 -6.90
C LYS A 84 1.08 -3.72 -6.30
N GLU A 85 0.08 -3.41 -5.48
CA GLU A 85 -0.81 -4.39 -4.87
C GLU A 85 -2.12 -4.44 -5.64
N GLU A 86 -2.61 -5.64 -5.91
CA GLU A 86 -3.86 -5.88 -6.62
C GLU A 86 -4.56 -7.10 -6.00
N GLU A 87 -5.86 -6.99 -5.75
CA GLU A 87 -6.71 -8.10 -5.34
C GLU A 87 -7.68 -8.45 -6.46
N LEU A 88 -7.71 -9.71 -6.85
CA LEU A 88 -8.57 -10.22 -7.91
C LEU A 88 -9.47 -11.31 -7.35
N PHE A 89 -10.75 -11.31 -7.75
CA PHE A 89 -11.76 -12.23 -7.25
C PHE A 89 -12.29 -13.14 -8.33
N PHE A 90 -12.55 -14.42 -7.98
CA PHE A 90 -12.95 -15.46 -8.93
C PHE A 90 -13.99 -16.43 -8.33
N ASP A 91 -14.61 -17.22 -9.18
CA ASP A 91 -15.40 -18.38 -8.76
C ASP A 91 -14.50 -19.49 -8.20
N ILE A 92 -14.96 -20.23 -7.19
CA ILE A 92 -14.20 -21.32 -6.57
C ILE A 92 -13.85 -22.44 -7.57
N LYS A 93 -14.69 -22.65 -8.58
CA LYS A 93 -14.46 -23.65 -9.65
C LYS A 93 -13.23 -23.31 -10.50
N ASP A 94 -12.82 -22.04 -10.56
CA ASP A 94 -11.71 -21.56 -11.35
C ASP A 94 -10.36 -21.67 -10.62
N LYS A 95 -10.34 -22.20 -9.36
CA LYS A 95 -9.19 -22.29 -8.48
C LYS A 95 -7.91 -22.77 -9.19
N ASN A 96 -7.97 -23.93 -9.83
CA ASN A 96 -6.79 -24.53 -10.46
C ASN A 96 -6.31 -23.70 -11.65
N SER A 97 -7.23 -23.15 -12.45
CA SER A 97 -6.92 -22.28 -13.58
C SER A 97 -6.26 -20.97 -13.11
N VAL A 98 -6.75 -20.37 -12.03
CA VAL A 98 -6.20 -19.15 -11.43
C VAL A 98 -4.76 -19.38 -10.95
N ILE A 99 -4.51 -20.48 -10.21
CA ILE A 99 -3.16 -20.83 -9.72
C ILE A 99 -2.21 -21.07 -10.90
N ASP A 100 -2.65 -21.79 -11.92
CA ASP A 100 -1.83 -22.05 -13.11
C ASP A 100 -1.48 -20.79 -13.88
N MET A 101 -2.44 -19.88 -14.07
CA MET A 101 -2.19 -18.58 -14.72
C MET A 101 -1.20 -17.71 -13.93
N LEU A 102 -1.30 -17.68 -12.59
CA LEU A 102 -0.37 -16.97 -11.72
C LEU A 102 1.05 -17.52 -11.87
N ARG A 103 1.22 -18.84 -11.81
CA ARG A 103 2.52 -19.52 -11.96
C ARG A 103 3.17 -19.31 -13.33
N LYS A 104 2.35 -19.20 -14.38
CA LYS A 104 2.80 -18.94 -15.76
C LYS A 104 3.00 -17.46 -16.06
N GLY A 105 2.64 -16.55 -15.15
CA GLY A 105 2.73 -15.10 -15.37
C GLY A 105 1.71 -14.55 -16.38
N GLU A 106 0.60 -15.27 -16.62
CA GLU A 106 -0.48 -14.87 -17.53
C GLU A 106 -1.39 -13.79 -16.89
N PHE A 107 -0.81 -12.75 -16.31
CA PHE A 107 -1.55 -11.73 -15.51
C PHE A 107 -2.61 -10.98 -16.29
N GLN A 108 -2.41 -10.72 -17.56
CA GLN A 108 -3.41 -10.08 -18.44
C GLN A 108 -4.67 -10.95 -18.56
N ARG A 109 -4.48 -12.24 -18.84
CA ARG A 109 -5.56 -13.21 -18.93
C ARG A 109 -6.25 -13.39 -17.58
N LEU A 110 -5.49 -13.42 -16.49
CA LEU A 110 -6.03 -13.49 -15.14
C LEU A 110 -6.98 -12.30 -14.86
N ARG A 111 -6.56 -11.07 -15.17
CA ARG A 111 -7.39 -9.87 -15.00
C ARG A 111 -8.66 -9.90 -15.83
N SER A 112 -8.58 -10.41 -17.06
CA SER A 112 -9.76 -10.51 -17.94
C SER A 112 -10.82 -11.50 -17.44
N GLN A 113 -10.45 -12.43 -16.57
CA GLN A 113 -11.36 -13.41 -15.95
C GLN A 113 -11.81 -13.02 -14.54
N ALA A 114 -11.17 -12.02 -13.96
CA ALA A 114 -11.52 -11.50 -12.63
C ALA A 114 -12.94 -10.91 -12.64
N LYS A 115 -13.59 -11.00 -11.49
CA LYS A 115 -14.93 -10.46 -11.26
C LYS A 115 -14.85 -9.08 -10.61
N ASP A 116 -15.77 -8.21 -10.97
CA ASP A 116 -15.82 -6.81 -10.48
C ASP A 116 -16.34 -6.68 -9.03
N SER A 117 -16.47 -7.79 -8.32
CA SER A 117 -17.02 -7.81 -6.98
C SER A 117 -16.18 -8.65 -6.02
N ASN A 118 -16.02 -8.16 -4.80
CA ASN A 118 -15.35 -8.85 -3.69
C ASN A 118 -16.24 -9.95 -3.03
N ASN A 119 -17.44 -10.21 -3.57
CA ASN A 119 -18.34 -11.23 -3.04
C ASN A 119 -18.03 -12.64 -3.54
N TYR A 120 -17.00 -12.81 -4.34
CA TYR A 120 -16.59 -14.13 -4.84
C TYR A 120 -15.70 -14.86 -3.86
N PRO A 121 -15.84 -16.21 -3.76
CA PRO A 121 -15.21 -16.98 -2.71
C PRO A 121 -13.71 -17.27 -2.92
N LEU A 122 -13.15 -16.98 -4.08
CA LEU A 122 -11.74 -17.13 -4.36
C LEU A 122 -11.10 -15.76 -4.56
N LYS A 123 -10.03 -15.45 -3.82
CA LYS A 123 -9.26 -14.22 -3.92
C LYS A 123 -7.80 -14.54 -4.26
N ALA A 124 -7.25 -13.87 -5.27
CA ALA A 124 -5.83 -13.82 -5.55
C ALA A 124 -5.28 -12.46 -5.12
N GLU A 125 -4.29 -12.46 -4.25
CA GLU A 125 -3.51 -11.28 -3.85
C GLU A 125 -2.22 -11.28 -4.67
N LEU A 126 -1.95 -10.16 -5.34
CA LEU A 126 -0.84 -10.03 -6.27
C LEU A 126 -0.04 -8.77 -5.97
N PHE A 127 1.25 -8.90 -5.74
CA PHE A 127 2.21 -7.80 -5.68
C PHE A 127 3.15 -7.91 -6.88
N TYR A 128 3.18 -6.90 -7.75
CA TYR A 128 3.95 -6.97 -9.00
C TYR A 128 4.67 -5.66 -9.30
N THR A 129 5.83 -5.77 -9.95
CA THR A 129 6.54 -4.60 -10.47
C THR A 129 5.86 -4.06 -11.72
N PRO A 130 5.85 -2.73 -11.96
CA PRO A 130 5.31 -2.13 -13.18
C PRO A 130 5.94 -2.69 -14.46
N SER A 131 7.22 -3.07 -14.43
CA SER A 131 7.92 -3.74 -15.52
C SER A 131 7.45 -5.18 -15.78
N GLY A 132 6.75 -5.80 -14.79
CA GLY A 132 6.37 -7.20 -14.83
C GLY A 132 7.55 -8.16 -14.68
N SER A 133 8.69 -7.69 -14.16
CA SER A 133 9.90 -8.50 -13.96
C SER A 133 9.74 -9.49 -12.81
N ILE A 134 9.02 -9.12 -11.77
CA ILE A 134 8.71 -9.96 -10.62
C ILE A 134 7.27 -9.78 -10.18
N ALA A 135 6.67 -10.86 -9.72
CA ALA A 135 5.38 -10.84 -9.03
C ALA A 135 5.38 -11.83 -7.88
N ILE A 136 4.82 -11.41 -6.75
CA ILE A 136 4.52 -12.28 -5.61
C ILE A 136 3.02 -12.45 -5.56
N PHE A 137 2.56 -13.66 -5.31
CA PHE A 137 1.12 -13.91 -5.22
C PHE A 137 0.79 -14.94 -4.16
N ARG A 138 -0.44 -14.88 -3.69
CA ARG A 138 -1.06 -15.86 -2.80
C ARG A 138 -2.54 -15.97 -3.13
N VAL A 139 -3.07 -17.18 -3.07
CA VAL A 139 -4.47 -17.43 -3.33
C VAL A 139 -5.17 -17.81 -2.03
N TYR A 140 -6.37 -17.26 -1.84
CA TYR A 140 -7.20 -17.47 -0.65
C TYR A 140 -8.57 -17.98 -1.06
N HIS A 141 -9.21 -18.71 -0.18
CA HIS A 141 -10.63 -19.03 -0.31
C HIS A 141 -11.42 -18.47 0.87
N PHE A 142 -12.68 -18.14 0.59
CA PHE A 142 -13.59 -17.66 1.63
C PHE A 142 -14.14 -18.85 2.42
N VAL A 143 -13.93 -18.81 3.72
CA VAL A 143 -14.58 -19.65 4.72
C VAL A 143 -15.55 -18.80 5.52
N PRO A 144 -16.48 -19.37 6.32
CA PRO A 144 -17.38 -18.54 7.10
C PRO A 144 -16.60 -17.48 7.90
N TYR A 145 -16.87 -16.19 7.54
CA TYR A 145 -16.33 -14.98 8.14
C TYR A 145 -14.89 -14.55 7.79
N ALA A 146 -14.10 -15.33 7.02
CA ALA A 146 -12.72 -14.99 6.71
C ALA A 146 -12.23 -15.56 5.37
N PHE A 147 -11.14 -14.99 4.85
CA PHE A 147 -10.36 -15.59 3.77
C PHE A 147 -9.19 -16.38 4.37
N GLU A 148 -9.12 -17.67 4.06
CA GLU A 148 -8.00 -18.52 4.44
C GLU A 148 -7.07 -18.80 3.26
N PRO A 149 -5.74 -18.86 3.48
CA PRO A 149 -4.79 -19.12 2.41
C PRO A 149 -4.93 -20.54 1.85
N LEU A 150 -5.00 -20.63 0.53
CA LEU A 150 -4.96 -21.90 -0.21
C LEU A 150 -3.56 -22.27 -0.66
N THR A 151 -2.69 -21.27 -0.86
CA THR A 151 -1.28 -21.46 -1.22
C THR A 151 -0.39 -20.73 -0.24
N GLU A 152 0.87 -21.07 -0.20
CA GLU A 152 1.90 -20.18 0.35
C GLU A 152 2.14 -19.02 -0.61
N TYR A 153 2.96 -18.03 -0.19
CA TYR A 153 3.42 -17.00 -1.10
C TYR A 153 4.35 -17.63 -2.14
N GLU A 154 4.03 -17.44 -3.41
CA GLU A 154 4.81 -17.90 -4.55
C GLU A 154 5.35 -16.70 -5.32
N VAL A 155 6.48 -16.89 -6.02
CA VAL A 155 7.12 -15.84 -6.80
C VAL A 155 7.17 -16.24 -8.26
N TYR A 156 6.75 -15.33 -9.12
CA TYR A 156 6.99 -15.39 -10.55
C TYR A 156 8.14 -14.43 -10.89
N ASN A 157 9.17 -14.92 -11.57
CA ASN A 157 10.27 -14.15 -12.15
C ASN A 157 10.25 -14.36 -13.67
N LYS A 158 10.30 -13.24 -14.42
CA LYS A 158 10.35 -13.25 -15.86
C LYS A 158 11.74 -13.49 -16.40
#